data_5c5e07dc58205c43b075f47aa36fd95e
#
_entry.id   5c5e07dc58205c43b075f47aa36fd95e
#
_cell.length_a   1.000
_cell.length_b   1.000
_cell.length_c   1.000
_cell.angle_alpha   90.00
_cell.angle_beta   90.00
_cell.angle_gamma   90.00
#
_symmetry.space_group_name_H-M   'P 1'
#
loop_
_entity.id
_entity.type
_entity.pdbx_description
1 polymer ?
#
loop_
_entity_poly.entity_id
_entity_poly.type
_entity_poly.pdbx_seq_one_letter_code
_entity_poly.pdbx_strand_id
1 'polypeptide(L)'
;MTTDEQALWQRIEAFALDEPTAAFPFSHRLARDNGWSREQAQRVVAEYKRFVLLAMIAGHPVTPSDQVDQAWHLHLTYTRSYWEDFCGKLLPRPLHHEPTRGGSREGRKFDDWYGRTLASYRRCFGSEPPADIWPPAAIRFGEDVQFVRVNRRRHWIIPRPARLLAALRPLSRTLPLLALAGCGTAALGGTNPFDFRGPQFLAFFGLLTVGVGLLAEGLRRSLARGGPEQPAALPAYELAMLAGGNPRTVTTALAALLNREEVAISAVTDGPQLVRTNKEPAAEAHPLERAVWEQLRREGSLTVPNLTGAMTETLVPLRRSLEQRGLLLTPAQAAKVRWWPMLVALTVPAIGLVKIIVGLQRDRPVGFLALATVVTLVLGLIRFSRQPTLSRAGGRCLRRARREQAALKANAGYLRQAHSPLAVALPLSVALFGTGVLASGRLSPLDDAVRRSRALGTDSGGGCGTSGDGGGGDSGCGGGGCGGCGGGGD
;
A
#
# COMPACT_ATOMS: atom_id res chain seq x y z
N MET A 1 34.41 -28.31 2.49
CA MET A 1 33.65 -29.31 3.26
C MET A 1 34.60 -30.35 3.82
N THR A 2 34.45 -30.74 5.07
CA THR A 2 35.14 -31.89 5.70
C THR A 2 34.59 -33.20 5.15
N THR A 3 35.24 -34.35 5.47
CA THR A 3 34.77 -35.67 5.05
C THR A 3 33.36 -35.97 5.59
N ASP A 4 33.07 -35.59 6.84
CA ASP A 4 31.77 -35.80 7.47
C ASP A 4 30.70 -34.91 6.86
N GLU A 5 31.05 -33.66 6.52
CA GLU A 5 30.14 -32.76 5.80
C GLU A 5 29.81 -33.25 4.38
N GLN A 6 30.79 -33.85 3.70
CA GLN A 6 30.57 -34.47 2.39
C GLN A 6 29.67 -35.69 2.48
N ALA A 7 29.86 -36.55 3.51
CA ALA A 7 28.98 -37.69 3.74
C ALA A 7 27.56 -37.26 4.06
N LEU A 8 27.41 -36.20 4.86
CA LEU A 8 26.06 -35.61 5.11
C LEU A 8 25.43 -35.07 3.84
N TRP A 9 26.22 -34.36 3.01
CA TRP A 9 25.72 -33.81 1.73
C TRP A 9 25.24 -34.93 0.81
N GLN A 10 25.98 -36.00 0.61
CA GLN A 10 25.56 -37.12 -0.21
C GLN A 10 24.25 -37.74 0.26
N ARG A 11 24.05 -37.84 1.56
CA ARG A 11 22.77 -38.34 2.13
C ARG A 11 21.63 -37.38 1.87
N ILE A 12 21.82 -36.07 2.04
CA ILE A 12 20.79 -35.04 1.77
C ILE A 12 20.47 -35.00 0.27
N GLU A 13 21.48 -35.04 -0.58
CA GLU A 13 21.32 -35.00 -2.04
C GLU A 13 20.56 -36.23 -2.54
N ALA A 14 20.85 -37.41 -2.01
CA ALA A 14 20.18 -38.65 -2.37
C ALA A 14 18.73 -38.77 -1.85
N PHE A 15 18.33 -37.94 -0.89
CA PHE A 15 16.97 -38.00 -0.34
C PHE A 15 15.92 -37.65 -1.39
N ALA A 16 15.03 -38.61 -1.69
CA ALA A 16 13.97 -38.42 -2.69
C ALA A 16 12.76 -37.68 -2.09
N LEU A 17 12.53 -36.44 -2.51
CA LEU A 17 11.30 -35.68 -2.20
C LEU A 17 10.17 -36.07 -3.14
N ASP A 18 10.49 -36.43 -4.40
CA ASP A 18 9.54 -36.96 -5.37
C ASP A 18 9.42 -38.47 -5.18
N GLU A 19 8.23 -38.95 -4.86
CA GLU A 19 7.92 -40.38 -4.82
C GLU A 19 7.64 -40.88 -6.25
N PRO A 20 8.40 -41.88 -6.75
CA PRO A 20 8.27 -42.31 -8.14
C PRO A 20 6.89 -42.80 -8.54
N THR A 21 6.13 -43.36 -7.57
CA THR A 21 4.77 -43.91 -7.78
C THR A 21 3.69 -42.84 -7.65
N ALA A 22 3.99 -41.66 -7.18
CA ALA A 22 3.01 -40.60 -6.97
C ALA A 22 2.55 -39.99 -8.31
N ALA A 23 1.23 -40.04 -8.55
CA ALA A 23 0.63 -39.39 -9.71
C ALA A 23 0.85 -37.89 -9.74
N PHE A 24 1.11 -37.27 -8.59
CA PHE A 24 1.39 -35.85 -8.44
C PHE A 24 2.55 -35.62 -7.47
N PRO A 25 3.80 -35.74 -7.97
CA PRO A 25 5.02 -35.63 -7.17
C PRO A 25 5.19 -34.27 -6.47
N PHE A 26 6.09 -34.20 -5.50
CA PHE A 26 6.41 -33.01 -4.73
C PHE A 26 6.80 -31.83 -5.62
N SER A 27 7.73 -32.05 -6.58
CA SER A 27 8.18 -31.00 -7.50
C SER A 27 7.04 -30.47 -8.38
N HIS A 28 6.10 -31.32 -8.79
CA HIS A 28 4.93 -30.91 -9.57
C HIS A 28 3.95 -30.07 -8.72
N ARG A 29 3.80 -30.40 -7.44
CA ARG A 29 3.00 -29.59 -6.51
C ARG A 29 3.64 -28.25 -6.27
N LEU A 30 4.95 -28.23 -6.03
CA LEU A 30 5.72 -27.00 -5.85
C LEU A 30 5.60 -26.07 -7.07
N ALA A 31 5.73 -26.62 -8.27
CA ALA A 31 5.56 -25.88 -9.53
C ALA A 31 4.16 -25.27 -9.65
N ARG A 32 3.12 -26.07 -9.41
CA ARG A 32 1.72 -25.62 -9.49
C ARG A 32 1.41 -24.52 -8.48
N ASP A 33 1.83 -24.70 -7.23
CA ASP A 33 1.46 -23.82 -6.12
C ASP A 33 2.13 -22.44 -6.24
N ASN A 34 3.30 -22.38 -6.93
CA ASN A 34 4.04 -21.15 -7.15
C ASN A 34 3.95 -20.62 -8.60
N GLY A 35 3.31 -21.35 -9.52
CA GLY A 35 3.20 -20.94 -10.92
C GLY A 35 4.53 -21.05 -11.69
N TRP A 36 5.43 -21.95 -11.25
CA TRP A 36 6.72 -22.20 -11.89
C TRP A 36 6.64 -23.29 -12.94
N SER A 37 7.65 -23.36 -13.81
CA SER A 37 7.88 -24.53 -14.64
C SER A 37 8.35 -25.72 -13.78
N ARG A 38 8.19 -26.95 -14.27
CA ARG A 38 8.69 -28.12 -13.57
C ARG A 38 10.21 -28.08 -13.39
N GLU A 39 10.91 -27.62 -14.41
CA GLU A 39 12.35 -27.45 -14.39
C GLU A 39 12.79 -26.45 -13.29
N GLN A 40 12.10 -25.31 -13.19
CA GLN A 40 12.38 -24.35 -12.12
C GLN A 40 12.11 -24.96 -10.74
N ALA A 41 11.03 -25.68 -10.56
CA ALA A 41 10.73 -26.34 -9.29
C ALA A 41 11.79 -27.38 -8.89
N GLN A 42 12.31 -28.16 -9.85
CA GLN A 42 13.39 -29.11 -9.61
C GLN A 42 14.70 -28.41 -9.21
N ARG A 43 15.02 -27.30 -9.86
CA ARG A 43 16.17 -26.46 -9.47
C ARG A 43 16.03 -25.93 -8.04
N VAL A 44 14.84 -25.44 -7.69
CA VAL A 44 14.53 -24.95 -6.34
C VAL A 44 14.64 -26.10 -5.30
N VAL A 45 14.18 -27.30 -5.64
CA VAL A 45 14.35 -28.48 -4.77
C VAL A 45 15.84 -28.80 -4.53
N ALA A 46 16.68 -28.71 -5.56
CA ALA A 46 18.12 -28.91 -5.39
C ALA A 46 18.72 -27.81 -4.48
N GLU A 47 18.32 -26.56 -4.65
CA GLU A 47 18.78 -25.45 -3.79
C GLU A 47 18.24 -25.56 -2.34
N TYR A 48 17.03 -26.09 -2.15
CA TYR A 48 16.50 -26.39 -0.83
C TYR A 48 17.39 -27.42 -0.10
N LYS A 49 17.83 -28.48 -0.77
CA LYS A 49 18.77 -29.45 -0.20
C LYS A 49 20.11 -28.82 0.21
N ARG A 50 20.64 -27.91 -0.62
CA ARG A 50 21.84 -27.14 -0.29
C ARG A 50 21.63 -26.24 0.93
N PHE A 51 20.49 -25.57 1.01
CA PHE A 51 20.11 -24.78 2.17
C PHE A 51 20.05 -25.62 3.45
N VAL A 52 19.47 -26.83 3.39
CA VAL A 52 19.41 -27.75 4.53
C VAL A 52 20.82 -28.13 5.00
N LEU A 53 21.75 -28.42 4.09
CA LEU A 53 23.14 -28.65 4.45
C LEU A 53 23.72 -27.45 5.19
N LEU A 54 23.59 -26.23 4.65
CA LEU A 54 24.07 -25.01 5.29
C LEU A 54 23.47 -24.83 6.69
N ALA A 55 22.20 -25.15 6.88
CA ALA A 55 21.55 -25.08 8.18
C ALA A 55 22.19 -26.02 9.22
N MET A 56 22.78 -27.11 8.76
CA MET A 56 23.50 -28.08 9.65
C MET A 56 24.92 -27.66 9.94
N ILE A 57 25.68 -27.14 8.96
CA ILE A 57 27.13 -26.98 9.03
C ILE A 57 27.66 -25.55 9.09
N ALA A 58 26.86 -24.53 8.83
CA ALA A 58 27.36 -23.15 8.71
C ALA A 58 27.92 -22.55 10.01
N GLY A 59 27.57 -23.07 11.17
CA GLY A 59 27.96 -22.55 12.47
C GLY A 59 27.34 -21.22 12.89
N HIS A 60 26.35 -20.76 12.11
CA HIS A 60 25.56 -19.56 12.38
C HIS A 60 24.11 -19.74 11.84
N PRO A 61 23.15 -18.92 12.29
CA PRO A 61 21.81 -18.93 11.73
C PRO A 61 21.83 -18.63 10.22
N VAL A 62 21.08 -19.40 9.45
CA VAL A 62 20.91 -19.25 8.00
C VAL A 62 19.50 -18.84 7.64
N THR A 63 19.35 -18.11 6.57
CA THR A 63 18.05 -17.63 6.06
C THR A 63 17.88 -18.06 4.62
N PRO A 64 16.76 -18.70 4.22
CA PRO A 64 16.51 -19.12 2.85
C PRO A 64 16.10 -17.94 1.95
N SER A 65 16.28 -18.11 0.65
CA SER A 65 15.58 -17.27 -0.33
C SER A 65 14.08 -17.55 -0.29
N ASP A 66 13.26 -16.67 -0.90
CA ASP A 66 11.82 -16.88 -0.95
C ASP A 66 11.45 -18.18 -1.65
N GLN A 67 12.10 -18.49 -2.76
CA GLN A 67 11.83 -19.71 -3.52
C GLN A 67 12.23 -20.98 -2.73
N VAL A 68 13.36 -20.96 -2.05
CA VAL A 68 13.81 -22.07 -1.20
C VAL A 68 12.87 -22.24 0.01
N ASP A 69 12.39 -21.15 0.56
CA ASP A 69 11.42 -21.14 1.66
C ASP A 69 10.08 -21.77 1.25
N GLN A 70 9.61 -21.52 0.01
CA GLN A 70 8.41 -22.20 -0.53
C GLN A 70 8.59 -23.72 -0.62
N ALA A 71 9.75 -24.20 -1.00
CA ALA A 71 10.03 -25.66 -1.01
C ALA A 71 10.05 -26.23 0.42
N TRP A 72 10.64 -25.49 1.37
CA TRP A 72 10.68 -25.89 2.78
C TRP A 72 9.25 -25.91 3.37
N HIS A 73 8.46 -24.85 3.17
CA HIS A 73 7.05 -24.83 3.60
C HIS A 73 6.23 -25.97 3.04
N LEU A 74 6.43 -26.30 1.76
CA LEU A 74 5.75 -27.46 1.19
C LEU A 74 6.19 -28.76 1.86
N HIS A 75 7.51 -28.96 2.11
CA HIS A 75 8.01 -30.18 2.75
C HIS A 75 7.48 -30.34 4.18
N LEU A 76 7.32 -29.25 4.93
CA LEU A 76 6.69 -29.26 6.26
C LEU A 76 5.25 -29.82 6.23
N THR A 77 4.54 -29.71 5.12
CA THR A 77 3.19 -30.32 4.97
C THR A 77 3.23 -31.83 4.76
N TYR A 78 4.35 -32.37 4.34
CA TYR A 78 4.62 -33.81 4.26
C TYR A 78 5.19 -34.30 5.58
N THR A 79 4.40 -34.24 6.64
CA THR A 79 4.85 -34.36 8.03
C THR A 79 5.65 -35.61 8.35
N ARG A 80 5.29 -36.78 7.81
CA ARG A 80 6.06 -38.03 8.00
C ARG A 80 7.41 -37.96 7.32
N SER A 81 7.44 -37.60 6.03
CA SER A 81 8.66 -37.42 5.26
C SER A 81 9.59 -36.41 5.94
N TYR A 82 9.03 -35.26 6.41
CA TYR A 82 9.83 -34.24 7.04
C TYR A 82 10.34 -34.62 8.43
N TRP A 83 9.48 -35.05 9.33
CA TRP A 83 9.86 -35.28 10.72
C TRP A 83 10.49 -36.65 10.97
N GLU A 84 9.91 -37.72 10.38
CA GLU A 84 10.38 -39.09 10.67
C GLU A 84 11.56 -39.47 9.78
N ASP A 85 11.47 -39.25 8.46
CA ASP A 85 12.50 -39.71 7.52
C ASP A 85 13.64 -38.69 7.38
N PHE A 86 13.29 -37.42 7.12
CA PHE A 86 14.30 -36.38 6.86
C PHE A 86 14.98 -35.89 8.13
N CYS A 87 14.23 -35.32 9.10
CA CYS A 87 14.80 -34.84 10.34
C CYS A 87 15.24 -35.98 11.27
N GLY A 88 14.44 -37.05 11.40
CA GLY A 88 14.68 -38.09 12.38
C GLY A 88 15.77 -39.08 12.00
N LYS A 89 15.87 -39.43 10.70
CA LYS A 89 16.82 -40.48 10.24
C LYS A 89 18.03 -39.93 9.51
N LEU A 90 17.87 -38.76 8.82
CA LEU A 90 18.92 -38.27 7.94
C LEU A 90 19.74 -37.14 8.54
N LEU A 91 19.09 -36.14 9.14
CA LEU A 91 19.77 -34.98 9.68
C LEU A 91 20.38 -35.24 11.06
N PRO A 92 21.54 -34.64 11.40
CA PRO A 92 22.17 -34.78 12.71
C PRO A 92 21.39 -34.11 13.86
N ARG A 93 20.49 -33.19 13.51
CA ARG A 93 19.57 -32.48 14.41
C ARG A 93 18.32 -32.03 13.69
N PRO A 94 17.19 -31.89 14.38
CA PRO A 94 15.96 -31.37 13.75
C PRO A 94 16.15 -29.96 13.18
N LEU A 95 15.53 -29.67 12.03
CA LEU A 95 15.48 -28.36 11.43
C LEU A 95 14.09 -27.74 11.64
N HIS A 96 14.02 -26.80 12.58
CA HIS A 96 12.77 -26.11 12.90
C HIS A 96 12.58 -24.86 12.03
N HIS A 97 11.36 -24.67 11.55
CA HIS A 97 10.95 -23.45 10.86
C HIS A 97 10.15 -22.56 11.80
N GLU A 98 10.71 -21.41 12.16
CA GLU A 98 10.03 -20.44 13.01
C GLU A 98 9.65 -19.20 12.21
N PRO A 99 8.38 -18.72 12.36
CA PRO A 99 7.97 -17.47 11.72
C PRO A 99 8.72 -16.29 12.32
N THR A 100 8.95 -15.26 11.50
CA THR A 100 9.58 -14.03 11.98
C THR A 100 8.68 -13.32 12.99
N ARG A 101 9.25 -12.71 14.02
CA ARG A 101 8.51 -11.88 14.99
C ARG A 101 8.13 -10.51 14.42
N GLY A 102 8.64 -10.16 13.23
CA GLY A 102 8.39 -8.89 12.54
C GLY A 102 9.13 -7.69 13.17
N GLY A 103 9.09 -6.56 12.46
CA GLY A 103 9.72 -5.31 12.90
C GLY A 103 11.06 -5.00 12.24
N SER A 104 11.49 -3.72 12.29
CA SER A 104 12.71 -3.24 11.61
C SER A 104 14.01 -3.84 12.14
N ARG A 105 14.03 -4.24 13.41
CA ARG A 105 15.18 -4.92 14.02
C ARG A 105 15.32 -6.35 13.49
N GLU A 106 14.21 -7.07 13.34
CA GLU A 106 14.17 -8.39 12.72
C GLU A 106 14.54 -8.31 11.23
N GLY A 107 14.05 -7.30 10.49
CA GLY A 107 14.42 -7.11 9.08
C GLY A 107 15.93 -6.99 8.88
N ARG A 108 16.64 -6.15 9.68
CA ARG A 108 18.10 -6.03 9.61
C ARG A 108 18.82 -7.31 10.00
N LYS A 109 18.31 -8.04 10.98
CA LYS A 109 18.84 -9.34 11.40
C LYS A 109 18.78 -10.37 10.28
N PHE A 110 17.64 -10.47 9.59
CA PHE A 110 17.48 -11.41 8.47
C PHE A 110 18.29 -11.00 7.24
N ASP A 111 18.47 -9.70 7.01
CA ASP A 111 19.35 -9.17 5.97
C ASP A 111 20.82 -9.61 6.20
N ASP A 112 21.32 -9.43 7.44
CA ASP A 112 22.64 -9.91 7.84
C ASP A 112 22.77 -11.44 7.73
N TRP A 113 21.80 -12.19 8.27
CA TRP A 113 21.81 -13.65 8.20
C TRP A 113 21.78 -14.18 6.77
N TYR A 114 21.01 -13.54 5.90
CA TYR A 114 20.96 -13.89 4.49
C TYR A 114 22.29 -13.64 3.78
N GLY A 115 22.91 -12.48 4.02
CA GLY A 115 24.26 -12.18 3.51
C GLY A 115 25.29 -13.23 3.95
N ARG A 116 25.25 -13.62 5.23
CA ARG A 116 26.10 -14.69 5.77
C ARG A 116 25.79 -16.06 5.17
N THR A 117 24.51 -16.34 4.88
CA THR A 117 24.10 -17.57 4.18
C THR A 117 24.70 -17.65 2.80
N LEU A 118 24.64 -16.55 2.00
CA LEU A 118 25.25 -16.50 0.67
C LEU A 118 26.78 -16.67 0.72
N ALA A 119 27.44 -16.08 1.73
CA ALA A 119 28.88 -16.26 1.93
C ALA A 119 29.24 -17.72 2.28
N SER A 120 28.43 -18.37 3.13
CA SER A 120 28.62 -19.79 3.47
C SER A 120 28.32 -20.70 2.29
N TYR A 121 27.35 -20.36 1.44
CA TYR A 121 27.10 -21.08 0.21
C TYR A 121 28.33 -21.12 -0.71
N ARG A 122 28.95 -19.95 -0.98
CA ARG A 122 30.18 -19.85 -1.77
C ARG A 122 31.32 -20.69 -1.20
N ARG A 123 31.50 -20.59 0.11
CA ARG A 123 32.56 -21.34 0.83
C ARG A 123 32.33 -22.85 0.75
N CYS A 124 31.10 -23.32 0.91
CA CYS A 124 30.80 -24.75 0.94
C CYS A 124 30.76 -25.40 -0.44
N PHE A 125 30.17 -24.74 -1.43
CA PHE A 125 29.95 -25.30 -2.75
C PHE A 125 30.94 -24.82 -3.81
N GLY A 126 31.79 -23.84 -3.51
CA GLY A 126 32.79 -23.32 -4.46
C GLY A 126 32.21 -22.57 -5.66
N SER A 127 30.91 -22.26 -5.66
CA SER A 127 30.22 -21.62 -6.74
C SER A 127 29.30 -20.50 -6.24
N GLU A 128 28.98 -19.55 -7.11
CA GLU A 128 27.98 -18.53 -6.80
C GLU A 128 26.59 -19.17 -6.75
N PRO A 129 25.76 -18.79 -5.74
CA PRO A 129 24.38 -19.23 -5.72
C PRO A 129 23.63 -18.65 -6.93
N PRO A 130 22.75 -19.45 -7.58
CA PRO A 130 22.03 -18.99 -8.78
C PRO A 130 21.16 -17.77 -8.46
N ALA A 131 21.43 -16.63 -9.10
CA ALA A 131 20.84 -15.33 -8.75
C ALA A 131 19.31 -15.27 -8.96
N ASP A 132 18.77 -16.12 -9.81
CA ASP A 132 17.33 -16.27 -10.06
C ASP A 132 16.61 -17.01 -8.92
N ILE A 133 17.32 -17.80 -8.12
CA ILE A 133 16.79 -18.49 -6.92
C ILE A 133 17.24 -17.78 -5.65
N TRP A 134 18.49 -17.30 -5.61
CA TRP A 134 19.10 -16.58 -4.50
C TRP A 134 19.39 -15.13 -4.88
N PRO A 135 18.35 -14.27 -4.99
CA PRO A 135 18.56 -12.87 -5.34
C PRO A 135 19.35 -12.13 -4.25
N PRO A 136 19.96 -10.98 -4.57
CA PRO A 136 20.58 -10.11 -3.56
C PRO A 136 19.58 -9.72 -2.45
N ALA A 137 20.09 -9.47 -1.25
CA ALA A 137 19.29 -9.14 -0.06
C ALA A 137 18.29 -7.98 -0.31
N ALA A 138 18.70 -6.96 -1.06
CA ALA A 138 17.82 -5.83 -1.41
C ALA A 138 16.59 -6.26 -2.24
N ILE A 139 16.70 -7.29 -3.06
CA ILE A 139 15.57 -7.87 -3.81
C ILE A 139 14.78 -8.79 -2.90
N ARG A 140 15.44 -9.72 -2.19
CA ARG A 140 14.80 -10.69 -1.29
C ARG A 140 13.91 -10.01 -0.24
N PHE A 141 14.36 -8.94 0.38
CA PHE A 141 13.63 -8.24 1.45
C PHE A 141 12.91 -6.97 0.96
N GLY A 142 13.12 -6.55 -0.29
CA GLY A 142 12.46 -5.38 -0.90
C GLY A 142 11.29 -5.76 -1.81
N GLU A 143 11.49 -6.70 -2.73
CA GLU A 143 10.52 -7.04 -3.77
C GLU A 143 9.75 -8.35 -3.49
N ASP A 144 10.41 -9.37 -2.98
CA ASP A 144 9.80 -10.70 -2.76
C ASP A 144 8.65 -10.67 -1.74
N VAL A 145 8.70 -9.77 -0.75
CA VAL A 145 7.62 -9.59 0.23
C VAL A 145 6.31 -9.03 -0.38
N GLN A 146 6.34 -8.67 -1.66
CA GLN A 146 5.20 -8.14 -2.39
C GLN A 146 4.38 -9.23 -3.10
N PHE A 147 4.77 -10.49 -3.00
CA PHE A 147 4.02 -11.59 -3.59
C PHE A 147 2.73 -11.87 -2.82
N VAL A 148 1.62 -11.95 -3.55
CA VAL A 148 0.30 -12.25 -3.01
C VAL A 148 -0.33 -13.37 -3.85
N ARG A 149 -0.88 -14.39 -3.19
CA ARG A 149 -1.66 -15.44 -3.88
C ARG A 149 -2.99 -14.87 -4.33
N VAL A 150 -3.26 -14.91 -5.62
CA VAL A 150 -4.51 -14.38 -6.21
C VAL A 150 -5.29 -15.52 -6.88
N ASN A 151 -6.59 -15.61 -6.58
CA ASN A 151 -7.46 -16.56 -7.25
C ASN A 151 -7.76 -16.08 -8.69
N ARG A 152 -7.13 -16.72 -9.68
CA ARG A 152 -7.26 -16.37 -11.11
C ARG A 152 -8.67 -16.53 -11.67
N ARG A 153 -9.56 -17.31 -11.03
CA ARG A 153 -10.96 -17.43 -11.44
C ARG A 153 -11.81 -16.22 -11.02
N ARG A 154 -11.37 -15.48 -10.01
CA ARG A 154 -12.09 -14.32 -9.45
C ARG A 154 -11.43 -12.97 -9.78
N HIS A 155 -10.19 -12.98 -10.30
CA HIS A 155 -9.40 -11.75 -10.52
C HIS A 155 -8.72 -11.78 -11.89
N TRP A 156 -8.78 -10.66 -12.58
CA TRP A 156 -7.96 -10.39 -13.74
C TRP A 156 -6.60 -9.91 -13.27
N ILE A 157 -5.54 -10.63 -13.66
CA ILE A 157 -4.16 -10.22 -13.34
C ILE A 157 -3.65 -9.43 -14.54
N ILE A 158 -3.62 -8.12 -14.41
CA ILE A 158 -3.07 -7.21 -15.42
C ILE A 158 -1.66 -6.84 -14.98
N PRO A 159 -0.60 -7.26 -15.72
CA PRO A 159 0.77 -6.87 -15.40
C PRO A 159 0.88 -5.34 -15.41
N ARG A 160 1.60 -4.78 -14.44
CA ARG A 160 1.90 -3.34 -14.45
C ARG A 160 2.75 -3.05 -15.68
N PRO A 161 2.34 -2.17 -16.60
CA PRO A 161 3.08 -1.90 -17.83
C PRO A 161 4.29 -0.99 -17.56
N ALA A 162 5.15 -1.39 -16.62
CA ALA A 162 6.32 -0.61 -16.21
C ALA A 162 7.24 -0.28 -17.39
N ARG A 163 7.42 -1.23 -18.29
CA ARG A 163 8.21 -1.04 -19.54
C ARG A 163 7.49 -0.15 -20.54
N LEU A 164 6.18 -0.28 -20.68
CA LEU A 164 5.37 0.57 -21.55
C LEU A 164 5.31 2.01 -21.01
N LEU A 165 5.15 2.19 -19.70
CA LEU A 165 5.18 3.49 -19.04
C LEU A 165 6.57 4.13 -19.07
N ALA A 166 7.64 3.35 -19.02
CA ALA A 166 9.01 3.84 -19.21
C ALA A 166 9.27 4.24 -20.66
N ALA A 167 8.81 3.45 -21.64
CA ALA A 167 8.88 3.77 -23.06
C ALA A 167 8.00 4.99 -23.45
N LEU A 168 6.88 5.19 -22.77
CA LEU A 168 5.99 6.33 -22.98
C LEU A 168 6.44 7.62 -22.24
N ARG A 169 7.43 7.53 -21.33
CA ARG A 169 7.99 8.72 -20.65
C ARG A 169 8.54 9.80 -21.60
N PRO A 170 9.32 9.51 -22.65
CA PRO A 170 9.69 10.53 -23.64
C PRO A 170 8.47 11.01 -24.45
N LEU A 171 7.55 10.10 -24.83
CA LEU A 171 6.33 10.48 -25.55
C LEU A 171 5.42 11.40 -24.73
N SER A 172 5.34 11.26 -23.42
CA SER A 172 4.55 12.16 -22.55
C SER A 172 5.09 13.59 -22.53
N ARG A 173 6.34 13.81 -22.94
CA ARG A 173 6.94 15.15 -23.11
C ARG A 173 6.74 15.74 -24.50
N THR A 174 6.59 14.88 -25.53
CA THR A 174 6.46 15.28 -26.93
C THR A 174 5.01 15.19 -27.45
N LEU A 175 4.16 14.33 -26.87
CA LEU A 175 2.74 14.23 -27.26
C LEU A 175 1.94 15.54 -27.14
N PRO A 176 2.10 16.39 -26.09
CA PRO A 176 1.43 17.67 -26.06
C PRO A 176 1.93 18.64 -27.13
N LEU A 177 3.19 18.56 -27.52
CA LEU A 177 3.73 19.33 -28.64
C LEU A 177 3.25 18.79 -29.98
N LEU A 178 3.10 17.48 -30.14
CA LEU A 178 2.50 16.83 -31.30
C LEU A 178 0.98 17.05 -31.40
N ALA A 179 0.27 17.09 -30.28
CA ALA A 179 -1.16 17.44 -30.26
C ALA A 179 -1.39 18.93 -30.56
N LEU A 180 -0.51 19.82 -30.14
CA LEU A 180 -0.49 21.24 -30.53
C LEU A 180 -0.01 21.45 -31.97
N ALA A 181 0.97 20.69 -32.44
CA ALA A 181 1.42 20.68 -33.83
C ALA A 181 0.44 19.94 -34.78
N GLY A 182 -0.34 18.99 -34.27
CA GLY A 182 -1.42 18.31 -35.01
C GLY A 182 -2.67 19.19 -35.25
N CYS A 183 -2.76 20.35 -34.60
CA CYS A 183 -3.60 21.45 -35.04
C CYS A 183 -3.03 22.19 -36.27
N GLY A 184 -1.75 21.96 -36.60
CA GLY A 184 -1.10 22.42 -37.84
C GLY A 184 -1.24 21.34 -38.92
N THR A 185 -2.23 21.43 -39.69
CA THR A 185 -2.56 21.07 -41.09
C THR A 185 -1.61 20.22 -41.96
N ALA A 186 -0.42 19.85 -41.52
CA ALA A 186 0.57 19.25 -42.43
C ALA A 186 0.53 17.71 -42.51
N ALA A 187 0.02 16.99 -41.52
CA ALA A 187 0.04 15.51 -41.51
C ALA A 187 -1.26 14.87 -42.02
N LEU A 188 -2.33 15.64 -42.24
CA LEU A 188 -3.66 15.16 -42.67
C LEU A 188 -4.18 15.85 -43.94
N GLY A 189 -3.33 16.34 -44.80
CA GLY A 189 -3.70 16.82 -46.15
C GLY A 189 -4.56 18.06 -46.13
N GLY A 190 -4.34 19.03 -45.23
CA GLY A 190 -5.00 20.36 -45.28
C GLY A 190 -6.50 20.41 -45.02
N THR A 191 -7.13 19.34 -44.55
CA THR A 191 -8.58 19.27 -44.33
C THR A 191 -8.96 19.71 -42.91
N ASN A 192 -9.94 20.61 -42.80
CA ASN A 192 -10.49 21.07 -41.54
C ASN A 192 -11.07 19.88 -40.75
N PRO A 193 -10.67 19.65 -39.48
CA PRO A 193 -11.18 18.53 -38.68
C PRO A 193 -12.70 18.48 -38.57
N PHE A 194 -13.34 19.64 -38.70
CA PHE A 194 -14.83 19.74 -38.72
C PHE A 194 -15.48 19.19 -40.02
N ASP A 195 -14.70 18.91 -41.06
CA ASP A 195 -15.19 18.27 -42.30
C ASP A 195 -15.00 16.75 -42.30
N PHE A 196 -14.28 16.16 -41.30
CA PHE A 196 -14.12 14.73 -41.20
C PHE A 196 -15.44 13.97 -41.15
N ARG A 197 -15.47 12.77 -41.79
CA ARG A 197 -16.57 11.82 -41.69
C ARG A 197 -16.67 11.29 -40.23
N GLY A 198 -17.86 10.82 -39.83
CA GLY A 198 -18.15 10.37 -38.47
C GLY A 198 -17.06 9.51 -37.81
N PRO A 199 -16.63 8.37 -38.41
CA PRO A 199 -15.60 7.51 -37.85
C PRO A 199 -14.23 8.19 -37.70
N GLN A 200 -13.85 9.01 -38.70
CA GLN A 200 -12.55 9.73 -38.66
C GLN A 200 -12.52 10.77 -37.54
N PHE A 201 -13.63 11.50 -37.36
CA PHE A 201 -13.74 12.46 -36.28
C PHE A 201 -13.77 11.80 -34.90
N LEU A 202 -14.43 10.65 -34.75
CA LEU A 202 -14.42 9.90 -33.49
C LEU A 202 -13.02 9.41 -33.13
N ALA A 203 -12.23 8.94 -34.09
CA ALA A 203 -10.84 8.57 -33.88
C ALA A 203 -10.00 9.79 -33.45
N PHE A 204 -10.12 10.91 -34.15
CA PHE A 204 -9.49 12.18 -33.79
C PHE A 204 -9.90 12.65 -32.39
N PHE A 205 -11.20 12.63 -32.07
CA PHE A 205 -11.73 13.01 -30.78
C PHE A 205 -11.20 12.13 -29.64
N GLY A 206 -11.06 10.82 -29.88
CA GLY A 206 -10.47 9.88 -28.94
C GLY A 206 -8.99 10.20 -28.64
N LEU A 207 -8.18 10.42 -29.69
CA LEU A 207 -6.78 10.81 -29.56
C LEU A 207 -6.63 12.17 -28.85
N LEU A 208 -7.48 13.15 -29.19
CA LEU A 208 -7.51 14.46 -28.54
C LEU A 208 -7.86 14.33 -27.05
N THR A 209 -8.84 13.48 -26.70
CA THR A 209 -9.22 13.20 -25.31
C THR A 209 -8.06 12.67 -24.51
N VAL A 210 -7.32 11.70 -25.05
CA VAL A 210 -6.14 11.12 -24.39
C VAL A 210 -5.03 12.16 -24.25
N GLY A 211 -4.71 12.89 -25.33
CA GLY A 211 -3.65 13.89 -25.34
C GLY A 211 -3.91 15.04 -24.35
N VAL A 212 -5.10 15.61 -24.39
CA VAL A 212 -5.51 16.69 -23.48
C VAL A 212 -5.62 16.17 -22.03
N GLY A 213 -6.09 14.95 -21.81
CA GLY A 213 -6.15 14.31 -20.51
C GLY A 213 -4.74 14.14 -19.88
N LEU A 214 -3.76 13.70 -20.69
CA LEU A 214 -2.37 13.61 -20.26
C LEU A 214 -1.75 14.99 -19.95
N LEU A 215 -2.05 15.98 -20.78
CA LEU A 215 -1.64 17.37 -20.55
C LEU A 215 -2.20 17.93 -19.25
N ALA A 216 -3.50 17.78 -19.03
CA ALA A 216 -4.19 18.23 -17.82
C ALA A 216 -3.61 17.53 -16.56
N GLU A 217 -3.35 16.21 -16.62
CA GLU A 217 -2.74 15.47 -15.54
C GLU A 217 -1.27 15.90 -15.31
N GLY A 218 -0.51 16.15 -16.38
CA GLY A 218 0.85 16.70 -16.32
C GLY A 218 0.88 18.07 -15.65
N LEU A 219 -0.03 18.96 -16.03
CA LEU A 219 -0.21 20.28 -15.43
C LEU A 219 -0.58 20.18 -13.94
N ARG A 220 -1.54 19.31 -13.60
CA ARG A 220 -1.91 19.03 -12.21
C ARG A 220 -0.72 18.58 -11.38
N ARG A 221 0.08 17.65 -11.91
CA ARG A 221 1.29 17.14 -11.24
C ARG A 221 2.35 18.22 -11.08
N SER A 222 2.48 19.08 -12.06
CA SER A 222 3.42 20.22 -12.02
C SER A 222 3.03 21.24 -10.95
N LEU A 223 1.78 21.66 -10.93
CA LEU A 223 1.26 22.62 -9.96
C LEU A 223 1.27 22.08 -8.52
N ALA A 224 1.14 20.76 -8.33
CA ALA A 224 1.13 20.10 -7.01
C ALA A 224 2.52 19.67 -6.53
N ARG A 225 3.64 20.12 -7.11
CA ARG A 225 5.00 19.63 -6.78
C ARG A 225 5.35 19.76 -5.31
N GLY A 226 5.07 20.92 -4.68
CA GLY A 226 5.44 21.21 -3.30
C GLY A 226 6.92 21.58 -3.12
N GLY A 227 7.36 21.65 -1.87
CA GLY A 227 8.73 22.00 -1.49
C GLY A 227 9.77 20.92 -1.75
N PRO A 228 11.05 21.20 -1.48
CA PRO A 228 12.12 20.22 -1.55
C PRO A 228 11.87 19.05 -0.58
N GLU A 229 12.43 17.91 -0.91
CA GLU A 229 12.29 16.71 -0.06
C GLU A 229 13.03 16.91 1.26
N GLN A 230 12.32 16.91 2.36
CA GLN A 230 12.93 17.00 3.69
C GLN A 230 13.25 15.61 4.21
N PRO A 231 14.51 15.36 4.62
CA PRO A 231 14.95 14.03 5.07
C PRO A 231 14.55 13.70 6.52
N ALA A 232 14.08 14.66 7.31
CA ALA A 232 13.81 14.45 8.73
C ALA A 232 12.50 13.72 8.97
N ALA A 233 12.49 12.81 9.96
CA ALA A 233 11.28 12.19 10.48
C ALA A 233 10.36 13.28 11.06
N LEU A 234 9.15 13.38 10.53
CA LEU A 234 8.15 14.31 11.01
C LEU A 234 7.53 13.80 12.32
N PRO A 235 7.22 14.71 13.27
CA PRO A 235 6.46 14.39 14.47
C PRO A 235 5.09 13.76 14.16
N ALA A 236 4.54 12.98 15.11
CA ALA A 236 3.28 12.27 14.92
C ALA A 236 2.11 13.19 14.54
N TYR A 237 2.00 14.38 15.12
CA TYR A 237 0.93 15.33 14.84
C TYR A 237 1.05 15.99 13.46
N GLU A 238 2.26 16.22 12.99
CA GLU A 238 2.51 16.68 11.62
C GLU A 238 2.13 15.62 10.59
N LEU A 239 2.49 14.35 10.87
CA LEU A 239 2.08 13.22 10.06
C LEU A 239 0.56 13.00 10.08
N ALA A 240 -0.10 13.20 11.22
CA ALA A 240 -1.55 13.14 11.34
C ALA A 240 -2.22 14.21 10.47
N MET A 241 -1.71 15.45 10.49
CA MET A 241 -2.20 16.54 9.66
C MET A 241 -2.02 16.25 8.17
N LEU A 242 -0.89 15.68 7.76
CA LEU A 242 -0.66 15.24 6.38
C LEU A 242 -1.58 14.08 5.98
N ALA A 243 -1.84 13.14 6.89
CA ALA A 243 -2.58 11.91 6.59
C ALA A 243 -4.09 12.09 6.51
N GLY A 244 -4.67 13.07 7.23
CA GLY A 244 -6.12 13.25 7.28
C GLY A 244 -6.59 14.61 7.83
N GLY A 245 -5.71 15.63 7.84
CA GLY A 245 -6.07 16.99 8.26
C GLY A 245 -6.47 17.11 9.73
N ASN A 246 -7.26 18.14 10.03
CA ASN A 246 -7.72 18.43 11.40
C ASN A 246 -8.36 17.22 12.12
N PRO A 247 -9.29 16.47 11.49
CA PRO A 247 -9.93 15.34 12.17
C PRO A 247 -8.93 14.27 12.62
N ARG A 248 -7.94 13.96 11.77
CA ARG A 248 -6.91 12.96 12.08
C ARG A 248 -6.00 13.44 13.21
N THR A 249 -5.64 14.73 13.21
CA THR A 249 -4.77 15.33 14.22
C THR A 249 -5.44 15.32 15.60
N VAL A 250 -6.73 15.70 15.66
CA VAL A 250 -7.51 15.67 16.90
C VAL A 250 -7.71 14.24 17.40
N THR A 251 -8.03 13.29 16.52
CA THR A 251 -8.19 11.88 16.94
C THR A 251 -6.86 11.25 17.39
N THR A 252 -5.72 11.72 16.88
CA THR A 252 -4.40 11.30 17.36
C THR A 252 -4.14 11.80 18.78
N ALA A 253 -4.49 13.06 19.08
CA ALA A 253 -4.38 13.62 20.43
C ALA A 253 -5.33 12.92 21.40
N LEU A 254 -6.58 12.67 20.99
CA LEU A 254 -7.54 11.90 21.79
C LEU A 254 -7.05 10.49 22.10
N ALA A 255 -6.46 9.79 21.14
CA ALA A 255 -5.90 8.46 21.37
C ALA A 255 -4.79 8.47 22.42
N ALA A 256 -3.94 9.52 22.44
CA ALA A 256 -2.93 9.69 23.46
C ALA A 256 -3.52 9.94 24.84
N LEU A 257 -4.50 10.86 24.95
CA LEU A 257 -5.18 11.20 26.21
C LEU A 257 -5.99 10.03 26.78
N LEU A 258 -6.70 9.30 25.92
CA LEU A 258 -7.45 8.10 26.30
C LEU A 258 -6.52 6.97 26.78
N ASN A 259 -5.37 6.81 26.14
CA ASN A 259 -4.39 5.80 26.55
C ASN A 259 -3.80 6.08 27.93
N ARG A 260 -3.66 7.37 28.30
CA ARG A 260 -3.20 7.80 29.64
C ARG A 260 -4.32 7.96 30.66
N GLU A 261 -5.56 7.67 30.27
CA GLU A 261 -6.76 7.82 31.11
C GLU A 261 -7.04 9.27 31.56
N GLU A 262 -6.55 10.24 30.79
CA GLU A 262 -6.79 11.67 31.02
C GLU A 262 -8.15 12.13 30.46
N VAL A 263 -8.70 11.35 29.51
CA VAL A 263 -10.03 11.51 28.90
C VAL A 263 -10.73 10.15 28.89
N ALA A 264 -12.05 10.15 29.01
CA ALA A 264 -12.91 8.97 28.93
C ALA A 264 -13.99 9.17 27.85
N ILE A 265 -14.53 8.06 27.35
CA ILE A 265 -15.69 8.07 26.46
C ILE A 265 -16.88 7.58 27.27
N SER A 266 -17.87 8.44 27.43
CA SER A 266 -19.14 8.13 28.09
C SER A 266 -20.18 7.78 27.02
N ALA A 267 -20.88 6.67 27.23
CA ALA A 267 -22.04 6.30 26.42
C ALA A 267 -23.27 7.01 26.95
N VAL A 268 -23.75 8.00 26.21
CA VAL A 268 -24.99 8.74 26.51
C VAL A 268 -26.02 8.41 25.44
N THR A 269 -27.30 8.61 25.72
CA THR A 269 -28.43 8.39 24.79
C THR A 269 -28.22 9.05 23.42
N ASP A 270 -27.54 10.19 23.38
CA ASP A 270 -27.25 10.95 22.14
C ASP A 270 -25.96 10.54 21.43
N GLY A 271 -25.31 9.44 21.85
CA GLY A 271 -24.09 8.92 21.27
C GLY A 271 -22.85 9.06 22.17
N PRO A 272 -21.67 8.58 21.69
CA PRO A 272 -20.44 8.60 22.48
C PRO A 272 -19.95 10.04 22.68
N GLN A 273 -19.84 10.46 23.93
CA GLN A 273 -19.32 11.76 24.31
C GLN A 273 -17.95 11.62 24.99
N LEU A 274 -17.07 12.57 24.67
CA LEU A 274 -15.76 12.70 25.27
C LEU A 274 -15.86 13.53 26.54
N VAL A 275 -15.38 12.98 27.64
CA VAL A 275 -15.40 13.63 28.95
C VAL A 275 -14.01 13.58 29.54
N ARG A 276 -13.57 14.68 30.18
CA ARG A 276 -12.30 14.66 30.91
C ARG A 276 -12.42 13.78 32.16
N THR A 277 -11.33 13.20 32.58
CA THR A 277 -11.20 12.57 33.90
C THR A 277 -10.64 13.56 34.92
N ASN A 278 -10.51 13.14 36.19
CA ASN A 278 -9.84 13.95 37.19
C ASN A 278 -8.31 13.98 37.05
N LYS A 279 -7.76 13.27 36.08
CA LYS A 279 -6.32 13.20 35.82
C LYS A 279 -5.94 14.32 34.86
N GLU A 280 -5.04 15.19 35.29
CA GLU A 280 -4.48 16.23 34.44
C GLU A 280 -3.42 15.67 33.44
N PRO A 281 -3.29 16.31 32.29
CA PRO A 281 -2.24 15.91 31.33
C PRO A 281 -0.84 16.04 31.94
N ALA A 282 0.01 15.07 31.66
CA ALA A 282 1.40 15.07 32.13
C ALA A 282 2.12 16.37 31.73
N ALA A 283 3.10 16.80 32.53
CA ALA A 283 3.89 18.02 32.24
C ALA A 283 4.59 17.97 30.87
N GLU A 284 4.90 16.78 30.39
CA GLU A 284 5.53 16.52 29.10
C GLU A 284 4.52 16.34 27.94
N ALA A 285 3.21 16.46 28.21
CA ALA A 285 2.18 16.28 27.20
C ALA A 285 2.33 17.35 26.08
N HIS A 286 2.08 16.91 24.85
CA HIS A 286 2.16 17.81 23.70
C HIS A 286 1.17 18.98 23.81
N PRO A 287 1.51 20.20 23.34
CA PRO A 287 0.61 21.37 23.43
C PRO A 287 -0.81 21.12 22.89
N LEU A 288 -0.95 20.33 21.83
CA LEU A 288 -2.26 19.95 21.27
C LEU A 288 -3.08 19.06 22.22
N GLU A 289 -2.43 18.17 22.96
CA GLU A 289 -3.09 17.31 23.93
C GLU A 289 -3.66 18.15 25.10
N ARG A 290 -2.85 19.08 25.61
CA ARG A 290 -3.29 20.04 26.62
C ARG A 290 -4.45 20.91 26.13
N ALA A 291 -4.37 21.38 24.89
CA ALA A 291 -5.45 22.18 24.31
C ALA A 291 -6.75 21.39 24.14
N VAL A 292 -6.69 20.10 23.75
CA VAL A 292 -7.86 19.21 23.69
C VAL A 292 -8.43 18.99 25.07
N TRP A 293 -7.60 18.72 26.06
CA TRP A 293 -8.05 18.51 27.45
C TRP A 293 -8.68 19.78 28.04
N GLU A 294 -8.07 20.96 27.81
CA GLU A 294 -8.60 22.25 28.25
C GLU A 294 -9.93 22.56 27.57
N GLN A 295 -10.11 22.24 26.30
CA GLN A 295 -11.38 22.42 25.60
C GLN A 295 -12.49 21.55 26.25
N LEU A 296 -12.17 20.29 26.56
CA LEU A 296 -13.10 19.41 27.28
C LEU A 296 -13.39 19.90 28.73
N ARG A 297 -12.41 20.57 29.35
CA ARG A 297 -12.63 21.20 30.68
C ARG A 297 -13.62 22.34 30.59
N ARG A 298 -13.59 23.14 29.52
CA ARG A 298 -14.50 24.30 29.34
C ARG A 298 -15.91 23.88 28.98
N GLU A 299 -16.05 22.93 28.09
CA GLU A 299 -17.33 22.51 27.51
C GLU A 299 -18.01 21.35 28.29
N GLY A 300 -17.27 20.69 29.19
CA GLY A 300 -17.74 19.55 30.00
C GLY A 300 -17.76 18.24 29.21
N SER A 301 -18.49 18.17 28.10
CA SER A 301 -18.54 17.01 27.23
C SER A 301 -18.69 17.42 25.77
N LEU A 302 -18.00 16.73 24.85
CA LEU A 302 -18.05 17.01 23.41
C LEU A 302 -18.08 15.72 22.60
N THR A 303 -18.75 15.79 21.45
CA THR A 303 -18.60 14.77 20.40
C THR A 303 -17.31 15.01 19.61
N VAL A 304 -16.79 13.95 18.93
CA VAL A 304 -15.58 14.07 18.11
C VAL A 304 -15.68 15.17 17.03
N PRO A 305 -16.80 15.34 16.31
CA PRO A 305 -16.96 16.44 15.34
C PRO A 305 -16.91 17.82 15.98
N ASN A 306 -17.63 18.02 17.10
CA ASN A 306 -17.68 19.31 17.78
C ASN A 306 -16.29 19.70 18.32
N LEU A 307 -15.60 18.75 18.95
CA LEU A 307 -14.21 18.97 19.38
C LEU A 307 -13.29 19.30 18.19
N THR A 308 -13.44 18.62 17.06
CA THR A 308 -12.64 18.91 15.86
C THR A 308 -12.90 20.32 15.34
N GLY A 309 -14.15 20.77 15.38
CA GLY A 309 -14.56 22.14 15.04
C GLY A 309 -13.92 23.17 16.00
N ALA A 310 -14.04 22.95 17.31
CA ALA A 310 -13.48 23.82 18.34
C ALA A 310 -11.95 23.92 18.28
N MET A 311 -11.26 22.87 17.85
CA MET A 311 -9.80 22.84 17.73
C MET A 311 -9.27 23.44 16.43
N THR A 312 -10.12 23.90 15.51
CA THR A 312 -9.70 24.36 14.19
C THR A 312 -8.69 25.51 14.27
N GLU A 313 -8.92 26.51 15.07
CA GLU A 313 -8.03 27.66 15.27
C GLU A 313 -6.68 27.24 15.89
N THR A 314 -6.69 26.33 16.84
CA THR A 314 -5.48 25.82 17.51
C THR A 314 -4.58 25.04 16.53
N LEU A 315 -5.15 24.48 15.47
CA LEU A 315 -4.41 23.73 14.44
C LEU A 315 -3.85 24.61 13.30
N VAL A 316 -4.24 25.88 13.22
CA VAL A 316 -3.77 26.82 12.19
C VAL A 316 -2.23 26.95 12.14
N PRO A 317 -1.52 27.12 13.27
CA PRO A 317 -0.06 27.23 13.24
C PRO A 317 0.62 25.97 12.69
N LEU A 318 0.15 24.78 13.08
CA LEU A 318 0.66 23.51 12.59
C LEU A 318 0.46 23.37 11.07
N ARG A 319 -0.73 23.72 10.59
CA ARG A 319 -1.05 23.73 9.17
C ARG A 319 -0.16 24.71 8.39
N ARG A 320 0.00 25.95 8.87
CA ARG A 320 0.85 26.96 8.25
C ARG A 320 2.31 26.51 8.15
N SER A 321 2.85 25.88 9.20
CA SER A 321 4.21 25.32 9.19
C SER A 321 4.37 24.30 8.05
N LEU A 322 3.41 23.39 7.85
CA LEU A 322 3.43 22.40 6.78
C LEU A 322 3.23 23.01 5.39
N GLU A 323 2.42 24.08 5.27
CA GLU A 323 2.24 24.84 4.04
C GLU A 323 3.55 25.59 3.67
N GLN A 324 4.24 26.22 4.63
CA GLN A 324 5.53 26.90 4.43
C GLN A 324 6.63 25.92 4.00
N ARG A 325 6.64 24.71 4.54
CA ARG A 325 7.54 23.62 4.11
C ARG A 325 7.15 23.03 2.75
N GLY A 326 6.02 23.45 2.17
CA GLY A 326 5.52 22.92 0.89
C GLY A 326 5.03 21.48 0.94
N LEU A 327 4.70 20.95 2.12
CA LEU A 327 4.14 19.60 2.30
C LEU A 327 2.62 19.59 2.14
N LEU A 328 1.96 20.68 2.55
CA LEU A 328 0.56 20.97 2.24
C LEU A 328 0.46 22.05 1.17
N LEU A 329 -0.63 22.03 0.42
CA LEU A 329 -0.95 23.10 -0.54
C LEU A 329 -1.73 24.21 0.18
N THR A 330 -1.34 25.45 -0.05
CA THR A 330 -2.16 26.59 0.38
C THR A 330 -3.51 26.57 -0.34
N PRO A 331 -4.56 27.20 0.20
CA PRO A 331 -5.88 27.27 -0.47
C PRO A 331 -5.81 27.80 -1.90
N ALA A 332 -4.97 28.81 -2.14
CA ALA A 332 -4.77 29.39 -3.46
C ALA A 332 -4.06 28.41 -4.43
N GLN A 333 -3.08 27.64 -3.95
CA GLN A 333 -2.41 26.61 -4.74
C GLN A 333 -3.37 25.44 -5.03
N ALA A 334 -4.14 25.00 -4.04
CA ALA A 334 -5.14 23.94 -4.20
C ALA A 334 -6.19 24.33 -5.24
N ALA A 335 -6.66 25.59 -5.25
CA ALA A 335 -7.55 26.11 -6.27
C ALA A 335 -6.90 26.06 -7.65
N LYS A 336 -5.63 26.52 -7.81
CA LYS A 336 -4.92 26.42 -9.09
C LYS A 336 -4.78 24.97 -9.58
N VAL A 337 -4.42 24.04 -8.70
CA VAL A 337 -4.27 22.60 -9.01
C VAL A 337 -5.61 21.97 -9.40
N ARG A 338 -6.75 22.51 -8.97
CA ARG A 338 -8.10 22.09 -9.36
C ARG A 338 -8.53 22.69 -10.68
N TRP A 339 -8.53 24.04 -10.75
CA TRP A 339 -9.21 24.76 -11.84
C TRP A 339 -8.44 24.73 -13.17
N TRP A 340 -7.12 24.90 -13.17
CA TRP A 340 -6.34 24.94 -14.41
C TRP A 340 -6.40 23.62 -15.20
N PRO A 341 -6.17 22.44 -14.59
CA PRO A 341 -6.31 21.18 -15.33
C PRO A 341 -7.74 20.90 -15.76
N MET A 342 -8.74 21.34 -14.97
CA MET A 342 -10.16 21.20 -15.32
C MET A 342 -10.50 22.04 -16.54
N LEU A 343 -10.07 23.31 -16.61
CA LEU A 343 -10.29 24.16 -17.78
C LEU A 343 -9.66 23.55 -19.04
N VAL A 344 -8.43 23.03 -18.93
CA VAL A 344 -7.78 22.32 -20.03
C VAL A 344 -8.59 21.09 -20.46
N ALA A 345 -9.08 20.29 -19.53
CA ALA A 345 -9.86 19.09 -19.84
C ALA A 345 -11.22 19.44 -20.49
N LEU A 346 -11.85 20.55 -20.13
CA LEU A 346 -13.14 21.01 -20.68
C LEU A 346 -13.07 21.47 -22.15
N THR A 347 -11.86 21.72 -22.69
CA THR A 347 -11.71 22.06 -24.11
C THR A 347 -12.17 20.93 -25.04
N VAL A 348 -12.00 19.67 -24.64
CA VAL A 348 -12.38 18.51 -25.45
C VAL A 348 -13.90 18.40 -25.62
N PRO A 349 -14.72 18.37 -24.54
CA PRO A 349 -16.17 18.35 -24.71
C PRO A 349 -16.71 19.62 -25.40
N ALA A 350 -16.05 20.77 -25.25
CA ALA A 350 -16.43 21.98 -26.00
C ALA A 350 -16.26 21.79 -27.52
N ILE A 351 -15.14 21.21 -27.97
CA ILE A 351 -14.92 20.85 -29.38
C ILE A 351 -15.96 19.82 -29.85
N GLY A 352 -16.27 18.81 -29.03
CA GLY A 352 -17.30 17.82 -29.29
C GLY A 352 -18.70 18.49 -29.51
N LEU A 353 -19.04 19.44 -28.64
CA LEU A 353 -20.29 20.17 -28.73
C LEU A 353 -20.40 20.97 -30.04
N VAL A 354 -19.34 21.70 -30.43
CA VAL A 354 -19.30 22.43 -31.71
C VAL A 354 -19.54 21.47 -32.88
N LYS A 355 -18.87 20.31 -32.88
CA LYS A 355 -19.03 19.31 -33.95
C LYS A 355 -20.43 18.69 -33.97
N ILE A 356 -21.08 18.50 -32.83
CA ILE A 356 -22.47 18.03 -32.74
C ILE A 356 -23.39 19.05 -33.40
N ILE A 357 -23.25 20.35 -33.11
CA ILE A 357 -24.02 21.42 -33.72
C ILE A 357 -23.86 21.41 -35.24
N VAL A 358 -22.61 21.35 -35.74
CA VAL A 358 -22.33 21.28 -37.17
C VAL A 358 -22.89 19.99 -37.81
N GLY A 359 -22.87 18.87 -37.07
CA GLY A 359 -23.42 17.59 -37.53
C GLY A 359 -24.93 17.65 -37.67
N LEU A 360 -25.63 18.23 -36.70
CA LEU A 360 -27.10 18.45 -36.76
C LEU A 360 -27.51 19.37 -37.91
N GLN A 361 -26.77 20.45 -38.17
CA GLN A 361 -27.03 21.35 -39.30
C GLN A 361 -26.83 20.68 -40.67
N ARG A 362 -26.08 19.57 -40.72
CA ARG A 362 -25.78 18.81 -41.94
C ARG A 362 -26.54 17.47 -42.02
N ASP A 363 -27.60 17.29 -41.19
CA ASP A 363 -28.42 16.07 -41.08
C ASP A 363 -27.61 14.76 -40.92
N ARG A 364 -26.48 14.82 -40.17
CA ARG A 364 -25.61 13.65 -39.94
C ARG A 364 -25.91 13.00 -38.57
N PRO A 365 -25.78 11.66 -38.46
CA PRO A 365 -25.99 10.97 -37.20
C PRO A 365 -24.87 11.33 -36.19
N VAL A 366 -25.25 12.01 -35.09
CA VAL A 366 -24.29 12.51 -34.06
C VAL A 366 -24.34 11.73 -32.74
N GLY A 367 -25.16 10.67 -32.65
CA GLY A 367 -25.42 9.96 -31.38
C GLY A 367 -24.17 9.44 -30.67
N PHE A 368 -23.25 8.79 -31.39
CA PHE A 368 -21.98 8.30 -30.79
C PHE A 368 -21.07 9.43 -30.31
N LEU A 369 -21.02 10.54 -31.02
CA LEU A 369 -20.27 11.72 -30.65
C LEU A 369 -20.88 12.41 -29.43
N ALA A 370 -22.20 12.49 -29.34
CA ALA A 370 -22.89 13.03 -28.18
C ALA A 370 -22.59 12.20 -26.94
N LEU A 371 -22.68 10.87 -27.05
CA LEU A 371 -22.31 9.97 -25.95
C LEU A 371 -20.84 10.16 -25.52
N ALA A 372 -19.90 10.17 -26.48
CA ALA A 372 -18.48 10.36 -26.19
C ALA A 372 -18.19 11.71 -25.52
N THR A 373 -18.88 12.78 -25.95
CA THR A 373 -18.77 14.12 -25.38
C THR A 373 -19.28 14.17 -23.94
N VAL A 374 -20.43 13.54 -23.65
CA VAL A 374 -20.95 13.43 -22.29
C VAL A 374 -20.00 12.62 -21.38
N VAL A 375 -19.50 11.48 -21.86
CA VAL A 375 -18.57 10.64 -21.11
C VAL A 375 -17.30 11.41 -20.79
N THR A 376 -16.70 12.12 -21.75
CA THR A 376 -15.46 12.90 -21.50
C THR A 376 -15.70 14.05 -20.53
N LEU A 377 -16.86 14.72 -20.61
CA LEU A 377 -17.25 15.77 -19.67
C LEU A 377 -17.37 15.21 -18.24
N VAL A 378 -18.11 14.13 -18.08
CA VAL A 378 -18.34 13.49 -16.76
C VAL A 378 -17.01 12.99 -16.15
N LEU A 379 -16.19 12.30 -16.93
CA LEU A 379 -14.87 11.84 -16.48
C LEU A 379 -13.95 13.01 -16.10
N GLY A 380 -13.93 14.08 -16.88
CA GLY A 380 -13.18 15.30 -16.58
C GLY A 380 -13.65 15.96 -15.27
N LEU A 381 -14.94 16.08 -15.08
CA LEU A 381 -15.53 16.64 -13.85
C LEU A 381 -15.19 15.75 -12.64
N ILE A 382 -15.41 14.44 -12.70
CA ILE A 382 -15.08 13.51 -11.61
C ILE A 382 -13.59 13.58 -11.27
N ARG A 383 -12.72 13.60 -12.29
CA ARG A 383 -11.26 13.56 -12.10
C ARG A 383 -10.68 14.83 -11.48
N PHE A 384 -11.21 16.00 -11.83
CA PHE A 384 -10.68 17.30 -11.44
C PHE A 384 -11.54 18.07 -10.42
N SER A 385 -12.75 17.59 -10.07
CA SER A 385 -13.62 18.26 -9.08
C SER A 385 -13.03 18.31 -7.67
N ARG A 386 -12.24 17.29 -7.28
CA ARG A 386 -11.68 17.18 -5.93
C ARG A 386 -10.49 18.10 -5.75
N GLN A 387 -10.50 18.90 -4.67
CA GLN A 387 -9.37 19.74 -4.29
C GLN A 387 -8.30 18.90 -3.59
N PRO A 388 -7.07 18.82 -4.10
CA PRO A 388 -5.98 18.19 -3.38
C PRO A 388 -5.50 19.13 -2.26
N THR A 389 -5.41 18.62 -1.04
CA THR A 389 -4.82 19.35 0.10
C THR A 389 -3.34 19.04 0.25
N LEU A 390 -2.93 17.86 -0.18
CA LEU A 390 -1.57 17.34 -0.04
C LEU A 390 -0.73 17.64 -1.28
N SER A 391 0.47 18.17 -1.09
CA SER A 391 1.46 18.33 -2.17
C SER A 391 2.05 16.95 -2.55
N ARG A 392 2.73 16.88 -3.71
CA ARG A 392 3.45 15.64 -4.10
C ARG A 392 4.62 15.34 -3.15
N ALA A 393 5.27 16.38 -2.60
CA ALA A 393 6.31 16.23 -1.60
C ALA A 393 5.74 15.65 -0.30
N GLY A 394 4.64 16.21 0.23
CA GLY A 394 3.94 15.69 1.39
C GLY A 394 3.45 14.25 1.18
N GLY A 395 2.92 13.94 -0.01
CA GLY A 395 2.52 12.58 -0.37
C GLY A 395 3.68 11.57 -0.40
N ARG A 396 4.88 11.98 -0.84
CA ARG A 396 6.08 11.12 -0.77
C ARG A 396 6.51 10.90 0.68
N CYS A 397 6.59 11.99 1.46
CA CYS A 397 6.94 11.94 2.87
C CYS A 397 6.00 11.00 3.66
N LEU A 398 4.69 11.15 3.50
CA LEU A 398 3.69 10.29 4.16
C LEU A 398 3.82 8.82 3.74
N ARG A 399 4.02 8.53 2.45
CA ARG A 399 4.24 7.15 1.99
C ARG A 399 5.52 6.55 2.55
N ARG A 400 6.60 7.32 2.65
CA ARG A 400 7.86 6.91 3.27
C ARG A 400 7.65 6.58 4.74
N ALA A 401 7.04 7.48 5.53
CA ALA A 401 6.73 7.25 6.93
C ALA A 401 5.86 6.01 7.15
N ARG A 402 4.84 5.79 6.31
CA ARG A 402 4.01 4.58 6.36
C ARG A 402 4.78 3.30 6.07
N ARG A 403 5.76 3.32 5.18
CA ARG A 403 6.62 2.16 4.89
C ARG A 403 7.59 1.88 6.03
N GLU A 404 8.26 2.90 6.53
CA GLU A 404 9.20 2.79 7.66
C GLU A 404 8.51 2.29 8.93
N GLN A 405 7.24 2.65 9.11
CA GLN A 405 6.43 2.30 10.28
C GLN A 405 5.39 1.20 9.99
N ALA A 406 5.54 0.44 8.90
CA ALA A 406 4.59 -0.63 8.55
C ALA A 406 4.43 -1.69 9.65
N ALA A 407 5.49 -1.96 10.42
CA ALA A 407 5.48 -2.84 11.57
C ALA A 407 4.49 -2.39 12.68
N LEU A 408 4.24 -1.08 12.83
CA LEU A 408 3.25 -0.59 13.81
C LEU A 408 1.84 -1.01 13.42
N LYS A 409 1.53 -1.10 12.14
CA LYS A 409 0.24 -1.59 11.65
C LYS A 409 0.08 -3.09 11.91
N ALA A 410 1.13 -3.87 11.66
CA ALA A 410 1.13 -5.32 11.86
C ALA A 410 1.06 -5.70 13.35
N ASN A 411 1.69 -4.90 14.22
CA ASN A 411 1.77 -5.13 15.65
C ASN A 411 0.69 -4.38 16.45
N ALA A 412 -0.35 -3.88 15.81
CA ALA A 412 -1.44 -3.17 16.45
C ALA A 412 -2.09 -3.98 17.60
N GLY A 413 -1.99 -5.31 17.56
CA GLY A 413 -2.40 -6.21 18.65
C GLY A 413 -1.62 -6.02 19.96
N TYR A 414 -0.32 -5.75 19.87
CA TYR A 414 0.57 -5.56 21.04
C TYR A 414 0.54 -4.13 21.60
N LEU A 415 0.14 -3.14 20.78
CA LEU A 415 -0.06 -1.76 21.24
C LEU A 415 -1.21 -1.63 22.28
N ARG A 416 -1.94 -2.71 22.51
CA ARG A 416 -3.15 -2.79 23.35
C ARG A 416 -2.86 -3.13 24.82
N GLN A 417 -1.65 -3.58 25.15
CA GLN A 417 -1.29 -3.91 26.53
C GLN A 417 -0.82 -2.64 27.24
N ALA A 418 -1.51 -2.25 28.30
CA ALA A 418 -1.36 -0.97 29.00
C ALA A 418 0.06 -0.67 29.55
N HIS A 419 0.95 -1.65 29.59
CA HIS A 419 2.31 -1.53 30.14
C HIS A 419 3.40 -1.82 29.07
N SER A 420 3.04 -1.82 27.77
CA SER A 420 4.01 -2.06 26.71
C SER A 420 4.82 -0.79 26.41
N PRO A 421 6.14 -0.87 26.24
CA PRO A 421 6.96 0.24 25.71
C PRO A 421 6.50 0.74 24.34
N LEU A 422 5.63 -0.01 23.65
CA LEU A 422 4.97 0.37 22.40
C LEU A 422 3.79 1.33 22.62
N ALA A 423 3.32 1.57 23.84
CA ALA A 423 2.26 2.56 24.12
C ALA A 423 2.67 3.98 23.70
N VAL A 424 3.97 4.30 23.73
CA VAL A 424 4.54 5.56 23.22
C VAL A 424 4.36 5.70 21.70
N ALA A 425 4.25 4.61 20.98
CA ALA A 425 4.06 4.59 19.51
C ALA A 425 2.59 4.70 19.07
N LEU A 426 1.63 4.69 20.02
CA LEU A 426 0.21 4.75 19.72
C LEU A 426 -0.21 6.01 18.95
N PRO A 427 0.20 7.24 19.34
CA PRO A 427 -0.12 8.44 18.58
C PRO A 427 0.40 8.37 17.13
N LEU A 428 1.61 7.82 16.93
CA LEU A 428 2.19 7.66 15.60
C LEU A 428 1.42 6.64 14.76
N SER A 429 0.97 5.54 15.34
CA SER A 429 0.18 4.54 14.61
C SER A 429 -1.19 5.07 14.20
N VAL A 430 -1.88 5.80 15.08
CA VAL A 430 -3.14 6.47 14.76
C VAL A 430 -2.94 7.57 13.72
N ALA A 431 -1.86 8.35 13.82
CA ALA A 431 -1.51 9.36 12.84
C ALA A 431 -1.38 8.80 11.42
N LEU A 432 -0.63 7.70 11.27
CA LEU A 432 -0.31 7.12 9.96
C LEU A 432 -1.44 6.26 9.39
N PHE A 433 -2.08 5.43 10.23
CA PHE A 433 -3.02 4.38 9.78
C PHE A 433 -4.47 4.63 10.19
N GLY A 434 -4.72 5.58 11.10
CA GLY A 434 -6.05 5.94 11.56
C GLY A 434 -6.54 5.14 12.75
N THR A 435 -7.80 5.43 13.14
CA THR A 435 -8.44 4.77 14.28
C THR A 435 -8.73 3.29 14.05
N GLY A 436 -8.74 2.81 12.81
CA GLY A 436 -8.89 1.39 12.50
C GLY A 436 -7.86 0.48 13.16
N VAL A 437 -6.67 1.01 13.55
CA VAL A 437 -5.69 0.27 14.36
C VAL A 437 -6.19 0.02 15.81
N LEU A 438 -7.24 0.73 16.23
CA LEU A 438 -7.86 0.63 17.55
C LEU A 438 -9.12 -0.25 17.55
N ALA A 439 -9.56 -0.76 16.40
CA ALA A 439 -10.84 -1.46 16.20
C ALA A 439 -11.09 -2.65 17.13
N SER A 440 -10.05 -3.18 17.75
CA SER A 440 -10.15 -4.20 18.78
C SER A 440 -9.31 -3.80 19.99
N GLY A 441 -9.88 -3.80 21.19
CA GLY A 441 -9.20 -3.48 22.45
C GLY A 441 -9.83 -2.31 23.21
N ARG A 442 -9.15 -1.85 24.25
CA ARG A 442 -9.64 -0.83 25.19
C ARG A 442 -10.02 0.51 24.55
N LEU A 443 -9.41 0.85 23.41
CA LEU A 443 -9.64 2.10 22.68
C LEU A 443 -10.61 1.95 21.48
N SER A 444 -11.26 0.80 21.34
CA SER A 444 -12.27 0.59 20.27
C SER A 444 -13.43 1.59 20.32
N PRO A 445 -13.88 2.13 21.51
CA PRO A 445 -14.94 3.13 21.53
C PRO A 445 -14.58 4.41 20.77
N LEU A 446 -13.28 4.75 20.65
CA LEU A 446 -12.84 5.90 19.83
C LEU A 446 -13.02 5.63 18.34
N ASP A 447 -12.70 4.43 17.87
CA ASP A 447 -12.93 4.06 16.46
C ASP A 447 -14.42 4.08 16.12
N ASP A 448 -15.26 3.54 16.99
CA ASP A 448 -16.71 3.57 16.84
C ASP A 448 -17.27 4.99 16.83
N ALA A 449 -16.78 5.88 17.71
CA ALA A 449 -17.17 7.28 17.74
C ALA A 449 -16.81 8.01 16.45
N VAL A 450 -15.60 7.76 15.93
CA VAL A 450 -15.13 8.34 14.66
C VAL A 450 -15.91 7.77 13.46
N ARG A 451 -16.23 6.48 13.44
CA ARG A 451 -17.03 5.86 12.36
C ARG A 451 -18.45 6.41 12.33
N ARG A 452 -19.11 6.52 13.48
CA ARG A 452 -20.46 7.10 13.58
C ARG A 452 -20.47 8.56 13.12
N SER A 453 -19.49 9.36 13.52
CA SER A 453 -19.40 10.76 13.09
C SER A 453 -19.24 10.91 11.57
N ARG A 454 -18.58 9.96 10.91
CA ARG A 454 -18.47 9.93 9.44
C ARG A 454 -19.78 9.53 8.76
N ALA A 455 -20.51 8.57 9.33
CA ALA A 455 -21.80 8.12 8.80
C ALA A 455 -22.86 9.24 8.84
N LEU A 456 -22.87 10.04 9.91
CA LEU A 456 -23.78 11.17 10.08
C LEU A 456 -23.41 12.39 9.23
N GLY A 457 -22.14 12.54 8.84
CA GLY A 457 -21.65 13.68 8.03
C GLY A 457 -21.90 13.59 6.54
N THR A 458 -22.55 12.55 6.03
CA THR A 458 -22.85 12.39 4.59
C THR A 458 -24.06 13.18 4.12
N ASP A 459 -24.86 13.73 5.05
CA ASP A 459 -26.09 14.47 4.72
C ASP A 459 -25.99 16.01 4.72
N SER A 460 -24.85 16.58 5.09
CA SER A 460 -24.66 18.04 5.00
C SER A 460 -23.42 18.37 4.17
N GLY A 461 -23.62 18.90 2.97
CA GLY A 461 -22.64 19.32 1.99
C GLY A 461 -21.59 20.27 2.55
N GLY A 462 -20.39 19.75 2.73
CA GLY A 462 -19.18 20.46 3.08
C GLY A 462 -17.97 19.57 2.85
N GLY A 463 -17.53 19.47 1.58
CA GLY A 463 -16.48 18.56 1.14
C GLY A 463 -15.12 18.86 1.75
N CYS A 464 -14.75 18.19 2.84
CA CYS A 464 -13.36 17.88 3.14
C CYS A 464 -13.02 16.59 2.42
N GLY A 465 -12.31 16.72 1.30
CA GLY A 465 -11.82 15.59 0.52
C GLY A 465 -10.87 14.73 1.34
N THR A 466 -11.42 13.72 1.99
CA THR A 466 -10.62 12.55 2.32
C THR A 466 -10.35 11.86 1.00
N SER A 467 -9.12 12.00 0.50
CA SER A 467 -8.58 11.08 -0.50
C SER A 467 -8.75 9.68 0.06
N GLY A 468 -9.81 9.03 -0.38
CA GLY A 468 -9.97 7.61 -0.21
C GLY A 468 -8.85 6.96 -1.00
N ASP A 469 -7.78 6.59 -0.31
CA ASP A 469 -6.95 5.48 -0.76
C ASP A 469 -7.87 4.26 -0.74
N GLY A 470 -8.47 3.99 -1.90
CA GLY A 470 -9.07 2.70 -2.21
C GLY A 470 -8.01 1.63 -2.20
N GLY A 471 -7.51 1.32 -1.02
CA GLY A 471 -6.76 0.14 -0.67
C GLY A 471 -7.71 -0.76 0.10
N GLY A 472 -8.74 -1.27 -0.58
CA GLY A 472 -9.53 -2.38 -0.13
C GLY A 472 -8.61 -3.60 -0.10
N GLY A 473 -8.27 -4.01 1.03
CA GLY A 473 -7.54 -5.20 1.35
C GLY A 473 -7.80 -5.53 2.79
N ASP A 474 -9.05 -5.76 3.16
CA ASP A 474 -9.37 -6.64 4.26
C ASP A 474 -8.94 -8.04 3.86
N SER A 475 -7.66 -8.31 4.00
CA SER A 475 -7.18 -9.67 4.17
C SER A 475 -7.58 -10.09 5.57
N GLY A 476 -8.84 -10.54 5.71
CA GLY A 476 -9.21 -11.39 6.80
C GLY A 476 -8.20 -12.54 6.82
N CYS A 477 -7.52 -12.71 7.95
CA CYS A 477 -6.87 -13.94 8.31
C CYS A 477 -7.96 -15.00 8.41
N GLY A 478 -8.33 -15.57 7.28
CA GLY A 478 -9.10 -16.78 7.21
C GLY A 478 -8.19 -17.88 7.73
N GLY A 479 -8.38 -18.25 9.00
CA GLY A 479 -7.90 -19.50 9.51
C GLY A 479 -8.48 -20.58 8.62
N GLY A 480 -7.64 -21.18 7.79
CA GLY A 480 -7.95 -22.42 7.08
C GLY A 480 -8.18 -23.49 8.11
N GLY A 481 -9.43 -23.71 8.49
CA GLY A 481 -9.83 -24.89 9.20
C GLY A 481 -9.44 -26.10 8.34
N CYS A 482 -8.62 -26.98 8.88
CA CYS A 482 -8.42 -28.33 8.40
C CYS A 482 -9.78 -29.01 8.40
N GLY A 483 -10.39 -29.16 7.22
CA GLY A 483 -11.56 -30.00 7.02
C GLY A 483 -11.19 -31.43 7.39
N GLY A 484 -11.88 -31.96 8.40
CA GLY A 484 -11.74 -33.32 8.87
C GLY A 484 -11.96 -34.30 7.75
N CYS A 485 -11.03 -35.23 7.62
CA CYS A 485 -11.23 -36.48 6.90
C CYS A 485 -12.25 -37.32 7.68
N GLY A 486 -13.49 -37.36 7.20
CA GLY A 486 -14.49 -38.29 7.63
C GLY A 486 -14.07 -39.70 7.21
N GLY A 487 -13.78 -40.57 8.17
CA GLY A 487 -13.66 -41.98 7.95
C GLY A 487 -15.05 -42.57 7.65
N GLY A 488 -15.24 -43.16 6.50
CA GLY A 488 -16.31 -44.07 6.21
C GLY A 488 -15.77 -45.49 6.35
N GLY A 489 -16.21 -46.19 7.36
CA GLY A 489 -16.09 -47.62 7.42
C GLY A 489 -17.18 -48.25 6.56
N ASP A 490 -16.84 -49.19 5.79
CA ASP A 490 -17.36 -50.57 5.73
C ASP A 490 -16.41 -51.38 4.84
#